data_7ddb4e01ff99e2e62c35c86be7f9f10c
#
_entry.id   7ddb4e01ff99e2e62c35c86be7f9f10c
#
_cell.length_a   1.000
_cell.length_b   1.000
_cell.length_c   1.000
_cell.angle_alpha   90.00
_cell.angle_beta   90.00
_cell.angle_gamma   90.00
#
_symmetry.space_group_name_H-M   'P 1'
#
loop_
_entity.id
_entity.type
_entity.pdbx_description
1 polymer ?
#
loop_
_entity_poly.entity_id
_entity_poly.type
_entity_poly.pdbx_seq_one_letter_code
_entity_poly.pdbx_strand_id
1 'polypeptide(L)'
;MAHELPDKSELLVVQNVVERMAQRSRQLVFVRAVCVFVSLLLSGIALLATVDYLLQLRSPFVVWFQFALFIALLLVTVAKIIVPAERYRPSLVEVARRLEVAFPQLHQRLSTVCDLYERKCELSPVQLQFLNGLAVEVSEDVSRLELERCFRPHTLLRPVLSATVVLLLIVSMLISSPQQVATATQRVVMPWSGQYWPREFELRVIDYRTQAAE
;
A
#
# COMPACT_ATOMS: atom_id res chain seq x y z
N MET A 1 17.84 47.12 26.95
CA MET A 1 16.96 45.93 26.86
C MET A 1 17.63 44.95 25.92
N ALA A 2 18.32 43.97 26.45
CA ALA A 2 18.91 42.90 25.67
C ALA A 2 17.77 42.05 25.15
N HIS A 3 17.50 42.11 23.85
CA HIS A 3 16.60 41.21 23.17
C HIS A 3 17.30 39.85 23.17
N GLU A 4 16.92 38.97 24.09
CA GLU A 4 17.28 37.56 24.02
C GLU A 4 16.88 37.08 22.65
N LEU A 5 17.89 36.65 21.89
CA LEU A 5 17.66 35.97 20.61
C LEU A 5 16.77 34.76 20.91
N PRO A 6 15.56 34.67 20.29
CA PRO A 6 14.68 33.55 20.52
C PRO A 6 15.42 32.23 20.25
N ASP A 7 15.26 31.34 21.19
CA ASP A 7 16.01 30.11 21.31
C ASP A 7 15.81 29.24 20.05
N LYS A 8 16.90 28.76 19.48
CA LYS A 8 16.89 27.81 18.34
C LYS A 8 16.04 26.56 18.65
N SER A 9 15.68 26.38 19.94
CA SER A 9 14.85 25.26 20.40
C SER A 9 13.43 25.29 19.83
N GLU A 10 12.78 26.44 19.68
CA GLU A 10 11.38 26.57 19.26
C GLU A 10 11.19 26.17 17.76
N LEU A 11 12.09 26.66 16.90
CA LEU A 11 12.11 26.24 15.50
C LEU A 11 12.33 24.75 15.35
N LEU A 12 13.20 24.15 16.17
CA LEU A 12 13.44 22.72 16.18
C LEU A 12 12.20 21.94 16.64
N VAL A 13 11.43 22.47 17.59
CA VAL A 13 10.17 21.83 18.01
C VAL A 13 9.17 21.76 16.87
N VAL A 14 8.91 22.89 16.18
CA VAL A 14 8.00 22.94 15.01
C VAL A 14 8.48 22.00 13.92
N GLN A 15 9.76 22.03 13.58
CA GLN A 15 10.36 21.17 12.58
C GLN A 15 10.17 19.69 12.95
N ASN A 16 10.51 19.28 14.17
CA ASN A 16 10.38 17.91 14.64
C ASN A 16 8.92 17.41 14.58
N VAL A 17 7.96 18.28 14.89
CA VAL A 17 6.54 17.91 14.80
C VAL A 17 6.14 17.71 13.36
N VAL A 18 6.48 18.63 12.46
CA VAL A 18 6.13 18.53 11.03
C VAL A 18 6.84 17.32 10.39
N GLU A 19 8.10 17.06 10.71
CA GLU A 19 8.83 15.88 10.23
C GLU A 19 8.22 14.58 10.72
N ARG A 20 7.83 14.47 11.99
CA ARG A 20 7.10 13.30 12.51
C ARG A 20 5.79 13.08 11.77
N MET A 21 5.07 14.16 11.45
CA MET A 21 3.83 14.08 10.69
C MET A 21 4.08 13.69 9.23
N ALA A 22 5.13 14.20 8.61
CA ALA A 22 5.57 13.79 7.27
C ALA A 22 5.91 12.29 7.24
N GLN A 23 6.63 11.81 8.24
CA GLN A 23 6.98 10.40 8.36
C GLN A 23 5.74 9.51 8.56
N ARG A 24 4.80 9.89 9.44
CA ARG A 24 3.54 9.18 9.64
C ARG A 24 2.68 9.17 8.37
N SER A 25 2.58 10.31 7.65
CA SER A 25 1.84 10.38 6.39
C SER A 25 2.44 9.46 5.32
N ARG A 26 3.77 9.39 5.22
CA ARG A 26 4.48 8.47 4.33
C ARG A 26 4.18 7.01 4.69
N GLN A 27 4.23 6.65 5.97
CA GLN A 27 3.89 5.30 6.43
C GLN A 27 2.45 4.92 6.07
N LEU A 28 1.48 5.81 6.26
CA LEU A 28 0.08 5.56 5.92
C LEU A 28 -0.12 5.36 4.42
N VAL A 29 0.53 6.18 3.58
CA VAL A 29 0.48 6.03 2.12
C VAL A 29 1.09 4.68 1.71
N PHE A 30 2.22 4.31 2.29
CA PHE A 30 2.90 3.05 2.02
C PHE A 30 2.05 1.83 2.46
N VAL A 31 1.51 1.83 3.69
CA VAL A 31 0.63 0.77 4.17
C VAL A 31 -0.60 0.62 3.28
N ARG A 32 -1.22 1.75 2.89
CA ARG A 32 -2.34 1.73 1.94
C ARG A 32 -1.95 1.10 0.60
N ALA A 33 -0.79 1.48 0.06
CA ALA A 33 -0.28 0.93 -1.20
C ALA A 33 -0.05 -0.58 -1.10
N VAL A 34 0.54 -1.06 0.00
CA VAL A 34 0.75 -2.49 0.25
C VAL A 34 -0.58 -3.24 0.36
N CYS A 35 -1.57 -2.71 1.09
CA CYS A 35 -2.90 -3.34 1.19
C CYS A 35 -3.57 -3.45 -0.18
N VAL A 36 -3.53 -2.39 -1.00
CA VAL A 36 -4.10 -2.40 -2.36
C VAL A 36 -3.34 -3.38 -3.26
N PHE A 37 -2.01 -3.40 -3.17
CA PHE A 37 -1.16 -4.34 -3.91
C PHE A 37 -1.52 -5.79 -3.60
N VAL A 38 -1.56 -6.16 -2.33
CA VAL A 38 -1.90 -7.52 -1.88
C VAL A 38 -3.32 -7.90 -2.32
N SER A 39 -4.29 -6.99 -2.17
CA SER A 39 -5.67 -7.23 -2.60
C SER A 39 -5.78 -7.49 -4.11
N LEU A 40 -5.12 -6.67 -4.93
CA LEU A 40 -5.13 -6.84 -6.39
C LEU A 40 -4.43 -8.13 -6.82
N LEU A 41 -3.31 -8.45 -6.19
CA LEU A 41 -2.53 -9.66 -6.52
C LEU A 41 -3.31 -10.93 -6.16
N LEU A 42 -3.89 -10.99 -4.95
CA LEU A 42 -4.72 -12.11 -4.52
C LEU A 42 -5.98 -12.25 -5.39
N SER A 43 -6.64 -11.14 -5.71
CA SER A 43 -7.80 -11.14 -6.61
C SER A 43 -7.43 -11.61 -8.02
N GLY A 44 -6.28 -11.20 -8.54
CA GLY A 44 -5.77 -11.64 -9.84
C GLY A 44 -5.48 -13.14 -9.87
N ILE A 45 -4.80 -13.68 -8.85
CA ILE A 45 -4.55 -15.12 -8.72
C ILE A 45 -5.87 -15.89 -8.64
N ALA A 46 -6.80 -15.44 -7.79
CA ALA A 46 -8.09 -16.08 -7.63
C ALA A 46 -8.90 -16.11 -8.95
N LEU A 47 -8.88 -15.00 -9.69
CA LEU A 47 -9.54 -14.90 -11.00
C LEU A 47 -8.91 -15.88 -12.01
N LEU A 48 -7.58 -15.88 -12.14
CA LEU A 48 -6.88 -16.79 -13.07
C LEU A 48 -7.10 -18.25 -12.70
N ALA A 49 -7.04 -18.58 -11.40
CA ALA A 49 -7.31 -19.93 -10.91
C ALA A 49 -8.76 -20.35 -11.17
N THR A 50 -9.73 -19.44 -11.01
CA THR A 50 -11.14 -19.72 -11.31
C THR A 50 -11.36 -19.96 -12.80
N VAL A 51 -10.74 -19.15 -13.66
CA VAL A 51 -10.80 -19.34 -15.12
C VAL A 51 -10.18 -20.69 -15.53
N ASP A 52 -9.02 -21.06 -14.97
CA ASP A 52 -8.38 -22.35 -15.25
C ASP A 52 -9.26 -23.53 -14.77
N TYR A 53 -9.90 -23.38 -13.60
CA TYR A 53 -10.82 -24.39 -13.06
C TYR A 53 -12.06 -24.57 -13.95
N LEU A 54 -12.70 -23.48 -14.38
CA LEU A 54 -13.93 -23.55 -15.20
C LEU A 54 -13.67 -24.10 -16.61
N LEU A 55 -12.55 -23.70 -17.19
CA LEU A 55 -12.24 -24.09 -18.58
C LEU A 55 -11.43 -25.38 -18.65
N GLN A 56 -10.89 -25.89 -17.54
CA GLN A 56 -10.06 -27.10 -17.45
C GLN A 56 -9.03 -27.19 -18.59
N LEU A 57 -8.38 -26.11 -18.89
CA LEU A 57 -7.51 -25.97 -20.06
C LEU A 57 -6.31 -26.90 -19.95
N ARG A 58 -6.21 -27.85 -20.91
CA ARG A 58 -5.14 -28.87 -20.91
C ARG A 58 -3.92 -28.47 -21.73
N SER A 59 -4.04 -27.42 -22.55
CA SER A 59 -2.94 -26.96 -23.38
C SER A 59 -1.80 -26.34 -22.57
N PRO A 60 -0.55 -26.79 -22.76
CA PRO A 60 0.60 -26.20 -22.07
C PRO A 60 0.80 -24.71 -22.44
N PHE A 61 0.42 -24.32 -23.67
CA PHE A 61 0.50 -22.94 -24.12
C PHE A 61 -0.36 -22.00 -23.24
N VAL A 62 -1.55 -22.45 -22.84
CA VAL A 62 -2.46 -21.65 -22.02
C VAL A 62 -1.89 -21.44 -20.60
N VAL A 63 -1.26 -22.47 -20.03
CA VAL A 63 -0.62 -22.35 -18.70
C VAL A 63 0.51 -21.31 -18.73
N TRP A 64 1.34 -21.33 -19.77
CA TRP A 64 2.39 -20.32 -19.94
C TRP A 64 1.82 -18.92 -20.20
N PHE A 65 0.73 -18.82 -20.93
CA PHE A 65 0.05 -17.54 -21.15
C PHE A 65 -0.54 -16.97 -19.85
N GLN A 66 -1.15 -17.80 -19.01
CA GLN A 66 -1.65 -17.39 -17.68
C GLN A 66 -0.52 -16.92 -16.78
N PHE A 67 0.62 -17.62 -16.79
CA PHE A 67 1.81 -17.21 -16.05
C PHE A 67 2.35 -15.87 -16.55
N ALA A 68 2.44 -15.66 -17.86
CA ALA A 68 2.86 -14.38 -18.43
C ALA A 68 1.91 -13.24 -18.02
N LEU A 69 0.59 -13.51 -18.03
CA LEU A 69 -0.42 -12.54 -17.57
C LEU A 69 -0.27 -12.22 -16.08
N PHE A 70 0.01 -13.23 -15.24
CA PHE A 70 0.28 -13.04 -13.82
C PHE A 70 1.53 -12.18 -13.59
N ILE A 71 2.62 -12.44 -14.31
CA ILE A 71 3.85 -11.62 -14.22
C ILE A 71 3.58 -10.19 -14.70
N ALA A 72 2.84 -10.01 -15.80
CA ALA A 72 2.46 -8.68 -16.28
C ALA A 72 1.64 -7.91 -15.23
N LEU A 73 0.65 -8.57 -14.60
CA LEU A 73 -0.14 -7.99 -13.52
C LEU A 73 0.75 -7.56 -12.34
N LEU A 74 1.66 -8.42 -11.92
CA LEU A 74 2.60 -8.15 -10.84
C LEU A 74 3.47 -6.93 -11.17
N LEU A 75 4.09 -6.87 -12.35
CA LEU A 75 4.95 -5.78 -12.77
C LEU A 75 4.19 -4.45 -12.86
N VAL A 76 2.99 -4.46 -13.46
CA VAL A 76 2.15 -3.27 -13.56
C VAL A 76 1.74 -2.77 -12.17
N THR A 77 1.35 -3.68 -11.27
CA THR A 77 0.92 -3.33 -9.93
C THR A 77 2.08 -2.75 -9.10
N VAL A 78 3.27 -3.36 -9.18
CA VAL A 78 4.48 -2.83 -8.55
C VAL A 78 4.81 -1.44 -9.11
N ALA A 79 4.86 -1.28 -10.43
CA ALA A 79 5.24 -0.02 -11.09
C ALA A 79 4.23 1.12 -10.80
N LYS A 80 2.94 0.81 -10.71
CA LYS A 80 1.88 1.82 -10.56
C LYS A 80 1.50 2.12 -9.11
N ILE A 81 1.75 1.20 -8.17
CA ILE A 81 1.30 1.34 -6.78
C ILE A 81 2.50 1.43 -5.83
N ILE A 82 3.43 0.49 -5.87
CA ILE A 82 4.52 0.43 -4.89
C ILE A 82 5.58 1.51 -5.16
N VAL A 83 6.04 1.63 -6.42
CA VAL A 83 7.10 2.59 -6.77
C VAL A 83 6.69 4.04 -6.48
N PRO A 84 5.48 4.52 -6.82
CA PRO A 84 5.04 5.87 -6.45
C PRO A 84 4.89 6.05 -4.94
N ALA A 85 4.41 5.02 -4.22
CA ALA A 85 4.26 5.08 -2.76
C ALA A 85 5.60 5.17 -2.03
N GLU A 86 6.63 4.47 -2.51
CA GLU A 86 7.99 4.53 -1.96
C GLU A 86 8.65 5.89 -2.24
N ARG A 87 8.44 6.42 -3.45
CA ARG A 87 8.97 7.74 -3.86
C ARG A 87 8.23 8.91 -3.25
N TYR A 88 7.09 8.66 -2.61
CA TYR A 88 6.31 9.72 -1.99
C TYR A 88 7.07 10.36 -0.83
N ARG A 89 7.54 11.59 -1.07
CA ARG A 89 8.21 12.45 -0.08
C ARG A 89 7.45 13.77 -0.03
N PRO A 90 6.49 13.92 0.87
CA PRO A 90 5.77 15.18 0.99
C PRO A 90 6.73 16.28 1.45
N SER A 91 6.64 17.46 0.85
CA SER A 91 7.36 18.65 1.35
C SER A 91 6.80 19.06 2.71
N LEU A 92 7.64 19.71 3.55
CA LEU A 92 7.18 20.21 4.85
C LEU A 92 6.01 21.17 4.69
N VAL A 93 6.03 22.00 3.66
CA VAL A 93 4.94 22.94 3.32
C VAL A 93 3.64 22.22 2.97
N GLU A 94 3.69 21.11 2.23
CA GLU A 94 2.50 20.32 1.90
C GLU A 94 1.88 19.68 3.15
N VAL A 95 2.72 19.16 4.05
CA VAL A 95 2.27 18.60 5.33
C VAL A 95 1.66 19.70 6.21
N ALA A 96 2.31 20.86 6.29
CA ALA A 96 1.79 22.01 7.02
C ALA A 96 0.42 22.47 6.52
N ARG A 97 0.24 22.60 5.20
CA ARG A 97 -1.08 22.93 4.60
C ARG A 97 -2.16 21.91 4.93
N ARG A 98 -1.84 20.63 4.94
CA ARG A 98 -2.81 19.58 5.34
C ARG A 98 -3.20 19.68 6.81
N LEU A 99 -2.25 20.04 7.67
CA LEU A 99 -2.50 20.30 9.09
C LEU A 99 -3.42 21.52 9.26
N GLU A 100 -3.20 22.60 8.51
CA GLU A 100 -4.02 23.82 8.55
C GLU A 100 -5.46 23.57 8.05
N VAL A 101 -5.64 22.71 7.07
CA VAL A 101 -6.99 22.28 6.65
C VAL A 101 -7.70 21.50 7.76
N ALA A 102 -6.98 20.69 8.53
CA ALA A 102 -7.54 19.94 9.64
C ALA A 102 -7.76 20.82 10.89
N PHE A 103 -6.93 21.84 11.07
CA PHE A 103 -6.94 22.78 12.19
C PHE A 103 -6.95 24.24 11.69
N PRO A 104 -8.12 24.78 11.35
CA PRO A 104 -8.24 26.15 10.85
C PRO A 104 -7.66 27.23 11.79
N GLN A 105 -7.48 26.90 13.06
CA GLN A 105 -6.91 27.78 14.08
C GLN A 105 -5.47 28.20 13.77
N LEU A 106 -4.73 27.43 12.94
CA LEU A 106 -3.36 27.74 12.56
C LEU A 106 -3.23 28.87 11.53
N HIS A 107 -4.35 29.33 10.92
CA HIS A 107 -4.45 30.52 10.05
C HIS A 107 -3.32 30.65 9.01
N GLN A 108 -2.90 29.57 8.37
CA GLN A 108 -1.78 29.51 7.39
C GLN A 108 -0.40 29.91 7.94
N ARG A 109 -0.27 30.04 9.24
CA ARG A 109 1.00 30.43 9.90
C ARG A 109 2.03 29.30 9.83
N LEU A 110 1.59 28.05 10.00
CA LEU A 110 2.47 26.89 9.95
C LEU A 110 3.09 26.68 8.56
N SER A 111 2.30 26.79 7.50
CA SER A 111 2.81 26.69 6.13
C SER A 111 3.76 27.82 5.78
N THR A 112 3.52 29.04 6.30
CA THR A 112 4.41 30.18 6.14
C THR A 112 5.74 29.96 6.86
N VAL A 113 5.73 29.43 8.09
CA VAL A 113 6.97 29.08 8.83
C VAL A 113 7.77 28.04 8.06
N CYS A 114 7.12 26.99 7.53
CA CYS A 114 7.80 25.95 6.77
C CYS A 114 8.39 26.48 5.44
N ASP A 115 7.67 27.34 4.70
CA ASP A 115 8.16 27.93 3.44
C ASP A 115 9.35 28.87 3.69
N LEU A 116 9.27 29.72 4.71
CA LEU A 116 10.37 30.60 5.10
C LEU A 116 11.58 29.81 5.62
N TYR A 117 11.34 28.70 6.30
CA TYR A 117 12.40 27.83 6.79
C TYR A 117 13.15 27.13 5.65
N GLU A 118 12.45 26.64 4.63
CA GLU A 118 13.07 26.04 3.43
C GLU A 118 13.94 27.06 2.69
N ARG A 119 13.60 28.37 2.74
CA ARG A 119 14.34 29.47 2.11
C ARG A 119 15.29 30.20 3.07
N LYS A 120 15.58 29.65 4.24
CA LYS A 120 16.34 30.31 5.32
C LYS A 120 17.66 30.95 4.89
N CYS A 121 18.34 30.35 3.90
CA CYS A 121 19.63 30.88 3.39
C CYS A 121 19.47 32.18 2.57
N GLU A 122 18.25 32.50 2.11
CA GLU A 122 17.95 33.66 1.25
C GLU A 122 17.32 34.81 2.04
N LEU A 123 17.03 34.60 3.35
CA LEU A 123 16.27 35.55 4.16
C LEU A 123 17.18 36.68 4.70
N SER A 124 16.63 37.89 4.69
CA SER A 124 17.26 39.03 5.35
C SER A 124 17.19 38.89 6.89
N PRO A 125 18.06 39.60 7.66
CA PRO A 125 18.02 39.55 9.12
C PRO A 125 16.66 39.91 9.74
N VAL A 126 15.94 40.83 9.15
CA VAL A 126 14.57 41.23 9.57
C VAL A 126 13.58 40.08 9.36
N GLN A 127 13.66 39.40 8.23
CA GLN A 127 12.82 38.24 7.95
C GLN A 127 13.11 37.04 8.88
N LEU A 128 14.37 36.86 9.28
CA LEU A 128 14.75 35.85 10.28
C LEU A 128 14.15 36.17 11.66
N GLN A 129 14.13 37.44 12.09
CA GLN A 129 13.48 37.83 13.33
C GLN A 129 11.97 37.58 13.27
N PHE A 130 11.32 37.90 12.14
CA PHE A 130 9.92 37.62 11.93
C PHE A 130 9.62 36.11 11.95
N LEU A 131 10.44 35.32 11.27
CA LEU A 131 10.32 33.84 11.27
C LEU A 131 10.41 33.28 12.70
N ASN A 132 11.37 33.76 13.50
CA ASN A 132 11.53 33.29 14.87
C ASN A 132 10.30 33.67 15.74
N GLY A 133 9.81 34.90 15.64
CA GLY A 133 8.61 35.33 16.38
C GLY A 133 7.36 34.49 15.99
N LEU A 134 7.18 34.24 14.70
CA LEU A 134 6.08 33.42 14.22
C LEU A 134 6.22 31.96 14.66
N ALA A 135 7.43 31.42 14.70
CA ALA A 135 7.70 30.06 15.13
C ALA A 135 7.36 29.83 16.61
N VAL A 136 7.63 30.82 17.49
CA VAL A 136 7.26 30.74 18.91
C VAL A 136 5.74 30.66 19.06
N GLU A 137 5.00 31.54 18.38
CA GLU A 137 3.54 31.55 18.43
C GLU A 137 2.94 30.23 17.90
N VAL A 138 3.46 29.74 16.78
CA VAL A 138 3.02 28.47 16.18
C VAL A 138 3.38 27.26 17.03
N SER A 139 4.54 27.28 17.73
CA SER A 139 4.97 26.16 18.59
C SER A 139 4.01 25.98 19.78
N GLU A 140 3.54 27.08 20.37
CA GLU A 140 2.54 27.04 21.44
C GLU A 140 1.21 26.48 20.94
N ASP A 141 0.73 26.95 19.78
CA ASP A 141 -0.52 26.48 19.20
C ASP A 141 -0.43 25.00 18.85
N VAL A 142 0.64 24.57 18.21
CA VAL A 142 0.87 23.16 17.80
C VAL A 142 0.99 22.23 19.02
N SER A 143 1.62 22.70 20.12
CA SER A 143 1.75 21.88 21.33
C SER A 143 0.41 21.58 22.02
N ARG A 144 -0.59 22.44 21.84
CA ARG A 144 -1.95 22.30 22.38
C ARG A 144 -2.88 21.42 21.51
N LEU A 145 -2.45 21.12 20.26
CA LEU A 145 -3.26 20.37 19.34
C LEU A 145 -3.11 18.85 19.51
N GLU A 146 -4.23 18.15 19.53
CA GLU A 146 -4.24 16.69 19.43
C GLU A 146 -3.96 16.25 17.99
N LEU A 147 -2.69 16.25 17.61
CA LEU A 147 -2.21 15.95 16.26
C LEU A 147 -2.64 14.55 15.76
N GLU A 148 -2.99 13.66 16.68
CA GLU A 148 -3.48 12.31 16.33
C GLU A 148 -4.83 12.33 15.59
N ARG A 149 -5.64 13.38 15.79
CA ARG A 149 -6.94 13.53 15.09
C ARG A 149 -6.80 13.82 13.58
N CYS A 150 -5.64 14.30 13.14
CA CYS A 150 -5.39 14.55 11.71
C CYS A 150 -5.37 13.27 10.88
N PHE A 151 -4.94 12.17 11.46
CA PHE A 151 -4.81 10.90 10.78
C PHE A 151 -6.09 10.08 10.94
N ARG A 152 -7.13 10.46 10.19
CA ARG A 152 -8.38 9.70 10.19
C ARG A 152 -8.15 8.32 9.56
N PRO A 153 -8.36 7.22 10.30
CA PRO A 153 -8.14 5.86 9.79
C PRO A 153 -9.14 5.47 8.68
N HIS A 154 -10.16 6.31 8.42
CA HIS A 154 -11.17 6.06 7.37
C HIS A 154 -10.58 5.88 5.97
N THR A 155 -9.43 6.49 5.68
CA THR A 155 -8.77 6.32 4.38
C THR A 155 -8.18 4.92 4.20
N LEU A 156 -7.89 4.21 5.29
CA LEU A 156 -7.40 2.84 5.28
C LEU A 156 -8.53 1.79 5.33
N LEU A 157 -9.73 2.16 5.81
CA LEU A 157 -10.84 1.21 5.96
C LEU A 157 -11.21 0.55 4.63
N ARG A 158 -11.34 1.31 3.55
CA ARG A 158 -11.70 0.77 2.23
C ARG A 158 -10.70 -0.26 1.70
N PRO A 159 -9.37 0.03 1.62
CA PRO A 159 -8.40 -0.95 1.14
C PRO A 159 -8.22 -2.14 2.09
N VAL A 160 -8.32 -1.95 3.39
CA VAL A 160 -8.29 -3.04 4.36
C VAL A 160 -9.53 -3.93 4.21
N LEU A 161 -10.73 -3.33 4.10
CA LEU A 161 -11.97 -4.08 3.90
C LEU A 161 -11.92 -4.90 2.60
N SER A 162 -11.46 -4.31 1.49
CA SER A 162 -11.33 -5.04 0.22
C SER A 162 -10.35 -6.20 0.34
N ALA A 163 -9.21 -6.02 0.99
CA ALA A 163 -8.24 -7.08 1.21
C ALA A 163 -8.82 -8.21 2.09
N THR A 164 -9.57 -7.85 3.14
CA THR A 164 -10.22 -8.81 4.03
C THR A 164 -11.29 -9.62 3.29
N VAL A 165 -12.12 -8.97 2.47
CA VAL A 165 -13.15 -9.66 1.67
C VAL A 165 -12.50 -10.65 0.70
N VAL A 166 -11.47 -10.25 -0.03
CA VAL A 166 -10.74 -11.13 -0.95
C VAL A 166 -10.12 -12.31 -0.20
N LEU A 167 -9.51 -12.06 0.96
CA LEU A 167 -8.94 -13.11 1.80
C LEU A 167 -9.99 -14.11 2.27
N LEU A 168 -11.15 -13.63 2.73
CA LEU A 168 -12.26 -14.49 3.16
C LEU A 168 -12.79 -15.35 2.01
N LEU A 169 -12.91 -14.80 0.80
CA LEU A 169 -13.30 -15.55 -0.38
C LEU A 169 -12.29 -16.67 -0.70
N ILE A 170 -10.99 -16.38 -0.65
CA ILE A 170 -9.93 -17.39 -0.87
C ILE A 170 -9.99 -18.47 0.20
N VAL A 171 -10.15 -18.11 1.48
CA VAL A 171 -10.27 -19.06 2.58
C VAL A 171 -11.52 -19.94 2.41
N SER A 172 -12.66 -19.36 2.01
CA SER A 172 -13.89 -20.10 1.72
C SER A 172 -13.70 -21.11 0.59
N MET A 173 -13.04 -20.72 -0.50
CA MET A 173 -12.70 -21.63 -1.60
C MET A 173 -11.76 -22.75 -1.15
N LEU A 174 -10.77 -22.42 -0.32
CA LEU A 174 -9.80 -23.40 0.20
C LEU A 174 -10.49 -24.45 1.10
N ILE A 175 -11.45 -24.04 1.91
CA ILE A 175 -12.23 -24.96 2.75
C ILE A 175 -13.14 -25.85 1.91
N SER A 176 -13.78 -25.29 0.88
CA SER A 176 -14.73 -26.03 0.03
C SER A 176 -14.06 -27.04 -0.90
N SER A 177 -12.88 -26.73 -1.43
CA SER A 177 -12.20 -27.56 -2.45
C SER A 177 -10.68 -27.42 -2.37
N PRO A 178 -10.02 -27.91 -1.30
CA PRO A 178 -8.61 -27.64 -1.03
C PRO A 178 -7.67 -28.15 -2.14
N GLN A 179 -7.95 -29.36 -2.65
CA GLN A 179 -7.11 -29.97 -3.69
C GLN A 179 -7.21 -29.22 -5.04
N GLN A 180 -8.39 -28.79 -5.41
CA GLN A 180 -8.63 -28.08 -6.68
C GLN A 180 -7.99 -26.68 -6.63
N VAL A 181 -8.16 -25.96 -5.53
CA VAL A 181 -7.55 -24.64 -5.33
C VAL A 181 -6.03 -24.74 -5.32
N ALA A 182 -5.47 -25.76 -4.64
CA ALA A 182 -4.03 -25.98 -4.62
C ALA A 182 -3.49 -26.27 -6.03
N THR A 183 -4.13 -27.15 -6.78
CA THR A 183 -3.74 -27.47 -8.16
C THR A 183 -3.83 -26.26 -9.08
N ALA A 184 -4.95 -25.51 -9.05
CA ALA A 184 -5.13 -24.32 -9.86
C ALA A 184 -4.10 -23.24 -9.54
N THR A 185 -3.89 -22.96 -8.25
CA THR A 185 -2.91 -21.95 -7.81
C THR A 185 -1.49 -22.35 -8.22
N GLN A 186 -1.13 -23.63 -8.03
CA GLN A 186 0.19 -24.12 -8.37
C GLN A 186 0.46 -24.04 -9.89
N ARG A 187 -0.52 -24.30 -10.72
CA ARG A 187 -0.40 -24.17 -12.19
C ARG A 187 -0.19 -22.73 -12.63
N VAL A 188 -0.87 -21.77 -11.98
CA VAL A 188 -0.70 -20.33 -12.29
C VAL A 188 0.65 -19.80 -11.84
N VAL A 189 1.12 -20.22 -10.65
CA VAL A 189 2.36 -19.68 -10.05
C VAL A 189 3.61 -20.45 -10.50
N MET A 190 3.47 -21.78 -10.71
CA MET A 190 4.55 -22.69 -11.08
C MET A 190 4.21 -23.52 -12.31
N PRO A 191 4.19 -22.95 -13.52
CA PRO A 191 3.80 -23.64 -14.74
C PRO A 191 4.70 -24.85 -15.07
N TRP A 192 5.92 -24.88 -14.54
CA TRP A 192 6.89 -25.97 -14.72
C TRP A 192 6.65 -27.18 -13.82
N SER A 193 5.70 -27.11 -12.87
CA SER A 193 5.41 -28.21 -11.93
C SER A 193 4.79 -29.45 -12.60
N GLY A 194 4.34 -29.32 -13.85
CA GLY A 194 3.78 -30.43 -14.63
C GLY A 194 2.46 -30.99 -14.08
N GLN A 195 1.82 -30.24 -13.16
CA GLN A 195 0.54 -30.68 -12.61
C GLN A 195 -0.58 -30.60 -13.64
N TYR A 196 -1.25 -31.73 -13.85
CA TYR A 196 -2.44 -31.83 -14.69
C TYR A 196 -3.70 -31.94 -13.83
N TRP A 197 -4.82 -31.47 -14.35
CA TRP A 197 -6.11 -31.71 -13.70
C TRP A 197 -6.34 -33.22 -13.55
N PRO A 198 -6.77 -33.69 -12.35
CA PRO A 198 -7.08 -35.11 -12.14
C PRO A 198 -8.15 -35.55 -13.17
N ARG A 199 -7.94 -36.70 -13.76
CA ARG A 199 -8.91 -37.28 -14.70
C ARG A 199 -10.10 -37.78 -13.89
N GLU A 200 -11.30 -37.32 -14.22
CA GLU A 200 -12.54 -37.80 -13.58
C GLU A 200 -12.80 -39.28 -13.84
N PHE A 201 -12.23 -39.79 -14.95
CA PHE A 201 -12.36 -41.19 -15.31
C PHE A 201 -11.00 -41.76 -15.69
N GLU A 202 -10.52 -42.73 -14.93
CA GLU A 202 -9.41 -43.60 -15.29
C GLU A 202 -9.99 -44.82 -16.01
N LEU A 203 -9.96 -44.82 -17.35
CA LEU A 203 -10.31 -45.99 -18.12
C LEU A 203 -9.23 -47.04 -17.89
N ARG A 204 -9.45 -47.97 -16.96
CA ARG A 204 -8.69 -49.23 -16.88
C ARG A 204 -9.17 -50.13 -18.01
N VAL A 205 -8.33 -50.29 -19.01
CA VAL A 205 -8.53 -51.35 -20.00
C VAL A 205 -8.31 -52.66 -19.26
N ILE A 206 -9.39 -53.29 -18.86
CA ILE A 206 -9.34 -54.67 -18.35
C ILE A 206 -9.19 -55.58 -19.58
N ASP A 207 -8.00 -56.15 -19.72
CA ASP A 207 -7.70 -57.05 -20.80
C ASP A 207 -8.44 -58.38 -20.50
N TYR A 208 -9.62 -58.56 -21.12
CA TYR A 208 -10.46 -59.74 -20.96
C TYR A 208 -9.85 -61.02 -21.56
N ARG A 209 -8.67 -60.95 -22.22
CA ARG A 209 -8.01 -62.10 -22.84
C ARG A 209 -7.41 -63.09 -21.82
N THR A 210 -7.17 -62.69 -20.60
CA THR A 210 -6.58 -63.55 -19.57
C THR A 210 -7.59 -64.40 -18.81
N GLN A 211 -8.90 -64.14 -18.91
CA GLN A 211 -9.91 -64.94 -18.19
C GLN A 211 -10.59 -66.07 -19.06
N ALA A 212 -10.29 -66.13 -20.34
CA ALA A 212 -10.86 -67.19 -21.21
C ALA A 212 -9.94 -68.38 -21.39
N ALA A 213 -8.86 -68.50 -20.62
CA ALA A 213 -7.85 -69.60 -20.72
C ALA A 213 -7.79 -70.50 -19.48
N GLU A 214 -8.75 -70.40 -18.57
CA GLU A 214 -9.01 -71.39 -17.50
C GLU A 214 -10.39 -72.00 -17.75
#